data_1f918aa09c975e15a3a5412e5241852e
#
_entry.id   1f918aa09c975e15a3a5412e5241852e
#
_cell.length_a   1.000
_cell.length_b   1.000
_cell.length_c   1.000
_cell.angle_alpha   90.00
_cell.angle_beta   90.00
_cell.angle_gamma   90.00
#
_symmetry.space_group_name_H-M   'P 1'
#
loop_
_entity.id
_entity.type
_entity.pdbx_description
1 polymer ?
#
loop_
_entity_poly.entity_id
_entity_poly.type
_entity_poly.pdbx_seq_one_letter_code
_entity_poly.pdbx_strand_id
1 'polypeptide(L)'
;LAGKEIVFREEGRRSLEKGVNALADAVRITLGPKGRNVVLERKFGSPMIINDGVTIAREIELSDPAENMGAQLVKEVATKTNDVAGDGTTTAALLAQAIVREGMKNVAAGANPMIVKLGIEKAVEKAVEAIKGTSHKVETKSAITQVASISSNDVSIGELVSDAMEKVGKDGVITVEESKGIGTTLEIVEGMNFDRGYISPYMITDTDKMEVVLNDPYILITDRKISAIADLLPVLEKIVQSGKPLLIIAEDIEGEALATLVLNKLRGTISCAAVKAPGFGDRRKAMLEDIGVLTGGTVVTEDLGLKLDKTTIDMLGTSTKVRVKKEETIIVGGAGKQNEITGRISQIKKQIEETTSDFDREKLQERLAKLAGGVAVIQVGAATETEMKEKKLRIEDALNATRAAVEEGIVPGGGVAYIEAIKALEGLQGDSPDEKTGINIIRRALEEPLRQIANNAGSEGSVVVEKVRTSTPGIGFNALNGEYVNMIEAGIVDPAKVTRYALQNAASISAMILTTEALVVEKPEKEKDFGGMGGM
;
A
#
# COMPACT_ATOMS: atom_id res chain seq x y z
N LEU A 1 -23.60 -29.35 -0.33
CA LEU A 1 -22.32 -28.95 0.26
C LEU A 1 -21.24 -29.82 -0.34
N ALA A 2 -20.29 -29.21 -1.07
CA ALA A 2 -19.12 -29.94 -1.57
C ALA A 2 -18.37 -30.54 -0.37
N GLY A 3 -17.94 -31.80 -0.50
CA GLY A 3 -17.16 -32.47 0.53
C GLY A 3 -15.78 -31.82 0.67
N LYS A 4 -15.20 -31.84 1.88
CA LYS A 4 -13.81 -31.41 2.10
C LYS A 4 -12.87 -32.60 1.87
N GLU A 5 -11.71 -32.32 1.29
CA GLU A 5 -10.58 -33.24 1.21
C GLU A 5 -9.50 -32.78 2.18
N ILE A 6 -8.86 -33.73 2.85
CA ILE A 6 -7.80 -33.43 3.81
C ILE A 6 -6.51 -34.06 3.29
N VAL A 7 -5.52 -33.21 3.01
CA VAL A 7 -4.19 -33.62 2.54
C VAL A 7 -3.21 -33.45 3.70
N PHE A 8 -2.49 -34.50 4.05
CA PHE A 8 -1.62 -34.53 5.23
C PHE A 8 -0.14 -34.54 4.89
N ARG A 9 0.66 -34.06 5.85
CA ARG A 9 2.12 -34.24 5.90
C ARG A 9 2.83 -33.71 4.66
N GLU A 10 3.75 -34.50 4.12
CA GLU A 10 4.63 -34.12 3.02
C GLU A 10 3.86 -33.77 1.73
N GLU A 11 2.78 -34.47 1.42
CA GLU A 11 1.96 -34.21 0.24
C GLU A 11 1.35 -32.81 0.31
N GLY A 12 0.75 -32.43 1.45
CA GLY A 12 0.21 -31.09 1.66
C GLY A 12 1.28 -30.01 1.57
N ARG A 13 2.44 -30.24 2.19
CA ARG A 13 3.56 -29.28 2.13
C ARG A 13 4.10 -29.10 0.71
N ARG A 14 4.23 -30.18 -0.07
CA ARG A 14 4.65 -30.12 -1.48
C ARG A 14 3.66 -29.33 -2.35
N SER A 15 2.35 -29.51 -2.12
CA SER A 15 1.34 -28.74 -2.84
C SER A 15 1.44 -27.25 -2.52
N LEU A 16 1.61 -26.88 -1.23
CA LEU A 16 1.86 -25.50 -0.84
C LEU A 16 3.12 -24.93 -1.51
N GLU A 17 4.24 -25.69 -1.49
CA GLU A 17 5.51 -25.26 -2.11
C GLU A 17 5.36 -25.00 -3.61
N LYS A 18 4.61 -25.86 -4.32
CA LYS A 18 4.35 -25.64 -5.75
C LYS A 18 3.56 -24.33 -5.99
N GLY A 19 2.55 -24.06 -5.17
CA GLY A 19 1.79 -22.82 -5.25
C GLY A 19 2.65 -21.59 -4.96
N VAL A 20 3.48 -21.65 -3.92
CA VAL A 20 4.48 -20.62 -3.60
C VAL A 20 5.41 -20.36 -4.78
N ASN A 21 5.94 -21.43 -5.37
CA ASN A 21 6.85 -21.33 -6.51
C ASN A 21 6.14 -20.74 -7.74
N ALA A 22 4.94 -21.18 -8.06
CA ALA A 22 4.19 -20.70 -9.23
C ALA A 22 4.00 -19.17 -9.18
N LEU A 23 3.59 -18.62 -8.04
CA LEU A 23 3.42 -17.19 -7.87
C LEU A 23 4.77 -16.46 -7.86
N ALA A 24 5.71 -16.89 -7.03
CA ALA A 24 7.00 -16.21 -6.89
C ALA A 24 7.80 -16.21 -8.21
N ASP A 25 7.77 -17.31 -8.98
CA ASP A 25 8.43 -17.39 -10.30
C ASP A 25 7.84 -16.42 -11.31
N ALA A 26 6.53 -16.15 -11.25
CA ALA A 26 5.89 -15.17 -12.11
C ALA A 26 6.30 -13.73 -11.77
N VAL A 27 6.48 -13.40 -10.47
CA VAL A 27 6.81 -12.02 -10.08
C VAL A 27 8.31 -11.74 -10.08
N ARG A 28 9.19 -12.70 -9.75
CA ARG A 28 10.64 -12.47 -9.59
C ARG A 28 11.34 -11.97 -10.86
N ILE A 29 10.76 -12.25 -12.04
CA ILE A 29 11.32 -11.81 -13.34
C ILE A 29 11.23 -10.30 -13.52
N THR A 30 10.40 -9.60 -12.73
CA THR A 30 10.24 -8.14 -12.78
C THR A 30 11.26 -7.40 -11.92
N LEU A 31 12.03 -8.11 -11.07
CA LEU A 31 12.90 -7.51 -10.07
C LEU A 31 14.13 -6.85 -10.67
N GLY A 32 14.41 -5.62 -10.24
CA GLY A 32 15.60 -4.85 -10.60
C GLY A 32 15.48 -4.10 -11.93
N PRO A 33 16.50 -3.27 -12.27
CA PRO A 33 16.43 -2.33 -13.40
C PRO A 33 16.40 -3.00 -14.78
N LYS A 34 16.76 -4.28 -14.88
CA LYS A 34 16.61 -5.11 -16.09
C LYS A 34 15.53 -6.18 -15.94
N GLY A 35 14.62 -5.98 -14.96
CA GLY A 35 13.41 -6.77 -14.83
C GLY A 35 12.50 -6.67 -16.06
N ARG A 36 11.72 -7.71 -16.29
CA ARG A 36 10.84 -7.81 -17.47
C ARG A 36 9.38 -7.69 -17.08
N ASN A 37 8.56 -7.30 -18.03
CA ASN A 37 7.12 -7.21 -17.81
C ASN A 37 6.45 -8.58 -17.88
N VAL A 38 5.31 -8.69 -17.20
CA VAL A 38 4.37 -9.81 -17.27
C VAL A 38 3.14 -9.33 -18.04
N VAL A 39 2.57 -10.20 -18.87
CA VAL A 39 1.31 -9.95 -19.58
C VAL A 39 0.19 -10.69 -18.84
N LEU A 40 -0.80 -9.93 -18.38
CA LEU A 40 -1.97 -10.47 -17.68
C LEU A 40 -3.16 -10.48 -18.64
N GLU A 41 -3.85 -11.61 -18.72
CA GLU A 41 -5.11 -11.74 -19.44
C GLU A 41 -6.21 -10.95 -18.70
N ARG A 42 -7.07 -10.30 -19.46
CA ARG A 42 -8.29 -9.66 -18.95
C ARG A 42 -9.51 -10.30 -19.58
N LYS A 43 -10.50 -10.67 -18.76
CA LYS A 43 -11.78 -11.21 -19.27
C LYS A 43 -12.51 -10.24 -20.22
N PHE A 44 -12.30 -8.94 -20.01
CA PHE A 44 -12.84 -7.87 -20.84
C PHE A 44 -11.76 -6.82 -21.08
N GLY A 45 -11.59 -6.38 -22.33
CA GLY A 45 -10.60 -5.37 -22.73
C GLY A 45 -9.27 -5.97 -23.22
N SER A 46 -8.26 -5.11 -23.35
CA SER A 46 -6.92 -5.51 -23.80
C SER A 46 -6.12 -6.16 -22.66
N PRO A 47 -5.21 -7.11 -22.97
CA PRO A 47 -4.25 -7.61 -21.98
C PRO A 47 -3.48 -6.48 -21.31
N MET A 48 -3.18 -6.65 -20.03
CA MET A 48 -2.40 -5.68 -19.27
C MET A 48 -0.93 -6.10 -19.25
N ILE A 49 -0.03 -5.18 -19.60
CA ILE A 49 1.42 -5.37 -19.51
C ILE A 49 1.90 -4.60 -18.27
N ILE A 50 2.55 -5.29 -17.35
CA ILE A 50 2.89 -4.73 -16.04
C ILE A 50 4.15 -5.38 -15.45
N ASN A 51 4.83 -4.65 -14.57
CA ASN A 51 5.97 -5.11 -13.77
C ASN A 51 5.75 -4.98 -12.25
N ASP A 52 4.60 -4.47 -11.82
CA ASP A 52 4.27 -4.39 -10.38
C ASP A 52 3.92 -5.78 -9.81
N GLY A 53 4.71 -6.17 -8.78
CA GLY A 53 4.61 -7.49 -8.18
C GLY A 53 3.28 -7.77 -7.47
N VAL A 54 2.67 -6.79 -6.81
CA VAL A 54 1.39 -7.00 -6.10
C VAL A 54 0.24 -7.19 -7.07
N THR A 55 0.20 -6.42 -8.16
CA THR A 55 -0.83 -6.57 -9.20
C THR A 55 -0.71 -7.91 -9.90
N ILE A 56 0.52 -8.35 -10.23
CA ILE A 56 0.74 -9.69 -10.79
C ILE A 56 0.29 -10.77 -9.80
N ALA A 57 0.68 -10.66 -8.53
CA ALA A 57 0.33 -11.64 -7.51
C ALA A 57 -1.20 -11.77 -7.30
N ARG A 58 -1.94 -10.67 -7.42
CA ARG A 58 -3.41 -10.67 -7.27
C ARG A 58 -4.13 -11.45 -8.36
N GLU A 59 -3.60 -11.46 -9.57
CA GLU A 59 -4.21 -12.13 -10.73
C GLU A 59 -3.87 -13.63 -10.80
N ILE A 60 -2.91 -14.12 -10.00
CA ILE A 60 -2.53 -15.53 -10.03
C ILE A 60 -3.52 -16.37 -9.21
N GLU A 61 -4.16 -17.29 -9.91
CA GLU A 61 -5.04 -18.31 -9.36
C GLU A 61 -4.73 -19.65 -10.02
N LEU A 62 -4.55 -20.71 -9.21
CA LEU A 62 -4.20 -22.02 -9.69
C LEU A 62 -5.41 -22.95 -9.66
N SER A 63 -5.48 -23.87 -10.64
CA SER A 63 -6.60 -24.80 -10.80
C SER A 63 -6.65 -25.88 -9.69
N ASP A 64 -5.49 -26.27 -9.13
CA ASP A 64 -5.43 -27.19 -8.01
C ASP A 64 -5.67 -26.43 -6.69
N PRO A 65 -6.70 -26.77 -5.90
CA PRO A 65 -7.03 -26.05 -4.68
C PRO A 65 -5.91 -26.06 -3.62
N ALA A 66 -5.15 -27.15 -3.51
CA ALA A 66 -4.08 -27.27 -2.53
C ALA A 66 -2.85 -26.41 -2.95
N GLU A 67 -2.50 -26.42 -4.23
CA GLU A 67 -1.45 -25.56 -4.79
C GLU A 67 -1.89 -24.09 -4.72
N ASN A 68 -3.16 -23.78 -5.02
CA ASN A 68 -3.69 -22.43 -4.94
C ASN A 68 -3.60 -21.84 -3.52
N MET A 69 -3.77 -22.64 -2.46
CA MET A 69 -3.55 -22.17 -1.09
C MET A 69 -2.12 -21.65 -0.87
N GLY A 70 -1.11 -22.32 -1.45
CA GLY A 70 0.28 -21.86 -1.42
C GLY A 70 0.46 -20.53 -2.13
N ALA A 71 -0.14 -20.37 -3.31
CA ALA A 71 -0.13 -19.10 -4.04
C ALA A 71 -0.83 -17.97 -3.26
N GLN A 72 -2.01 -18.25 -2.65
CA GLN A 72 -2.73 -17.26 -1.85
C GLN A 72 -1.95 -16.80 -0.62
N LEU A 73 -1.18 -17.67 0.02
CA LEU A 73 -0.32 -17.29 1.15
C LEU A 73 0.81 -16.32 0.72
N VAL A 74 1.44 -16.53 -0.43
CA VAL A 74 2.44 -15.57 -0.96
C VAL A 74 1.78 -14.28 -1.46
N LYS A 75 0.58 -14.37 -2.03
CA LYS A 75 -0.23 -13.19 -2.36
C LYS A 75 -0.51 -12.33 -1.12
N GLU A 76 -0.77 -12.96 0.04
CA GLU A 76 -0.91 -12.24 1.30
C GLU A 76 0.39 -11.53 1.70
N VAL A 77 1.56 -12.18 1.54
CA VAL A 77 2.88 -11.55 1.78
C VAL A 77 3.03 -10.28 0.94
N ALA A 78 2.76 -10.34 -0.36
CA ALA A 78 2.85 -9.20 -1.26
C ALA A 78 1.87 -8.09 -0.87
N THR A 79 0.61 -8.45 -0.59
CA THR A 79 -0.43 -7.49 -0.20
C THR A 79 -0.09 -6.79 1.12
N LYS A 80 0.33 -7.53 2.15
CA LYS A 80 0.71 -6.93 3.45
C LYS A 80 1.93 -6.03 3.34
N THR A 81 2.89 -6.38 2.49
CA THR A 81 4.06 -5.53 2.23
C THR A 81 3.66 -4.24 1.54
N ASN A 82 2.77 -4.33 0.55
CA ASN A 82 2.19 -3.16 -0.11
C ASN A 82 1.43 -2.25 0.86
N ASP A 83 0.56 -2.82 1.71
CA ASP A 83 -0.27 -2.06 2.66
C ASP A 83 0.55 -1.24 3.65
N VAL A 84 1.73 -1.73 4.07
CA VAL A 84 2.54 -1.10 5.11
C VAL A 84 3.66 -0.23 4.53
N ALA A 85 4.29 -0.68 3.45
CA ALA A 85 5.48 -0.05 2.88
C ALA A 85 5.25 0.55 1.49
N GLY A 86 4.19 0.13 0.80
CA GLY A 86 3.79 0.63 -0.51
C GLY A 86 4.69 0.20 -1.67
N ASP A 87 5.74 -0.58 -1.38
CA ASP A 87 6.72 -1.09 -2.35
C ASP A 87 7.36 -2.38 -1.78
N GLY A 88 8.25 -3.04 -2.56
CA GLY A 88 9.01 -4.23 -2.14
C GLY A 88 8.23 -5.54 -2.21
N THR A 89 7.12 -5.57 -2.88
CA THR A 89 6.20 -6.72 -2.99
C THR A 89 6.85 -7.90 -3.70
N THR A 90 7.60 -7.68 -4.77
CA THR A 90 8.37 -8.70 -5.49
C THR A 90 9.47 -9.28 -4.62
N THR A 91 10.22 -8.44 -3.91
CA THR A 91 11.26 -8.86 -2.98
C THR A 91 10.69 -9.73 -1.85
N ALA A 92 9.53 -9.35 -1.30
CA ALA A 92 8.85 -10.11 -0.26
C ALA A 92 8.41 -11.50 -0.74
N ALA A 93 7.83 -11.60 -1.93
CA ALA A 93 7.45 -12.87 -2.54
C ALA A 93 8.66 -13.78 -2.81
N LEU A 94 9.76 -13.21 -3.30
CA LEU A 94 11.01 -13.93 -3.54
C LEU A 94 11.65 -14.45 -2.24
N LEU A 95 11.68 -13.62 -1.20
CA LEU A 95 12.17 -14.03 0.12
C LEU A 95 11.30 -15.15 0.72
N ALA A 96 9.97 -15.06 0.59
CA ALA A 96 9.07 -16.11 1.03
C ALA A 96 9.35 -17.44 0.29
N GLN A 97 9.51 -17.40 -1.02
CA GLN A 97 9.89 -18.58 -1.81
C GLN A 97 11.21 -19.20 -1.31
N ALA A 98 12.22 -18.35 -1.08
CA ALA A 98 13.54 -18.82 -0.64
C ALA A 98 13.47 -19.47 0.74
N ILE A 99 12.76 -18.86 1.70
CA ILE A 99 12.58 -19.39 3.06
C ILE A 99 11.81 -20.71 3.02
N VAL A 100 10.70 -20.78 2.27
CA VAL A 100 9.90 -22.00 2.13
C VAL A 100 10.72 -23.10 1.50
N ARG A 101 11.40 -22.85 0.39
CA ARG A 101 12.21 -23.85 -0.33
C ARG A 101 13.35 -24.41 0.54
N GLU A 102 14.09 -23.57 1.24
CA GLU A 102 15.16 -24.02 2.13
C GLU A 102 14.60 -24.70 3.39
N GLY A 103 13.49 -24.17 3.94
CA GLY A 103 12.81 -24.75 5.09
C GLY A 103 12.25 -26.14 4.80
N MET A 104 11.56 -26.33 3.68
CA MET A 104 10.99 -27.62 3.28
C MET A 104 12.03 -28.73 3.14
N LYS A 105 13.21 -28.42 2.59
CA LYS A 105 14.32 -29.38 2.50
C LYS A 105 14.73 -29.89 3.89
N ASN A 106 14.83 -28.99 4.87
CA ASN A 106 15.26 -29.33 6.22
C ASN A 106 14.16 -30.06 7.00
N VAL A 107 12.90 -29.66 6.86
CA VAL A 107 11.75 -30.34 7.49
C VAL A 107 11.60 -31.76 6.91
N ALA A 108 11.74 -31.92 5.59
CA ALA A 108 11.74 -33.25 4.96
C ALA A 108 12.93 -34.13 5.42
N ALA A 109 14.05 -33.52 5.79
CA ALA A 109 15.20 -34.22 6.38
C ALA A 109 15.03 -34.55 7.87
N GLY A 110 13.90 -34.20 8.49
CA GLY A 110 13.54 -34.56 9.87
C GLY A 110 13.72 -33.45 10.91
N ALA A 111 14.04 -32.20 10.52
CA ALA A 111 14.09 -31.08 11.44
C ALA A 111 12.68 -30.76 12.00
N ASN A 112 12.59 -30.43 13.28
CA ASN A 112 11.33 -30.05 13.91
C ASN A 112 10.89 -28.67 13.45
N PRO A 113 9.78 -28.55 12.69
CA PRO A 113 9.37 -27.27 12.09
C PRO A 113 9.05 -26.19 13.13
N MET A 114 8.57 -26.55 14.32
CA MET A 114 8.27 -25.61 15.40
C MET A 114 9.54 -24.97 15.96
N ILE A 115 10.64 -25.75 16.05
CA ILE A 115 11.94 -25.24 16.53
C ILE A 115 12.66 -24.47 15.43
N VAL A 116 12.57 -24.94 14.18
CA VAL A 116 13.07 -24.21 13.00
C VAL A 116 12.44 -22.83 12.91
N LYS A 117 11.12 -22.70 13.17
CA LYS A 117 10.41 -21.43 13.25
C LYS A 117 11.05 -20.48 14.26
N LEU A 118 11.39 -20.93 15.46
CA LEU A 118 12.06 -20.08 16.48
C LEU A 118 13.39 -19.53 15.96
N GLY A 119 14.17 -20.37 15.26
CA GLY A 119 15.43 -19.95 14.63
C GLY A 119 15.23 -18.92 13.52
N ILE A 120 14.17 -19.06 12.71
CA ILE A 120 13.77 -18.10 11.69
C ILE A 120 13.43 -16.76 12.34
N GLU A 121 12.56 -16.74 13.35
CA GLU A 121 12.13 -15.54 14.05
C GLU A 121 13.32 -14.79 14.67
N LYS A 122 14.21 -15.50 15.37
CA LYS A 122 15.43 -14.95 15.98
C LYS A 122 16.38 -14.34 14.95
N ALA A 123 16.55 -15.00 13.81
CA ALA A 123 17.40 -14.49 12.72
C ALA A 123 16.80 -13.27 12.03
N VAL A 124 15.49 -13.25 11.82
CA VAL A 124 14.79 -12.10 11.22
C VAL A 124 14.86 -10.87 12.12
N GLU A 125 14.62 -11.02 13.42
CA GLU A 125 14.76 -9.93 14.38
C GLU A 125 16.15 -9.31 14.31
N LYS A 126 17.20 -10.14 14.32
CA LYS A 126 18.59 -9.70 14.24
C LYS A 126 18.94 -9.04 12.90
N ALA A 127 18.44 -9.58 11.79
CA ALA A 127 18.65 -8.98 10.47
C ALA A 127 17.94 -7.63 10.35
N VAL A 128 16.73 -7.48 10.88
CA VAL A 128 15.97 -6.22 10.91
C VAL A 128 16.68 -5.17 11.76
N GLU A 129 17.24 -5.53 12.93
CA GLU A 129 18.07 -4.62 13.72
C GLU A 129 19.27 -4.12 12.91
N ALA A 130 19.96 -5.01 12.19
CA ALA A 130 21.10 -4.64 11.35
C ALA A 130 20.68 -3.68 10.23
N ILE A 131 19.59 -3.96 9.52
CA ILE A 131 19.06 -3.09 8.47
C ILE A 131 18.73 -1.69 9.02
N LYS A 132 18.04 -1.62 10.17
CA LYS A 132 17.75 -0.34 10.82
C LYS A 132 19.01 0.40 11.26
N GLY A 133 20.02 -0.33 11.74
CA GLY A 133 21.29 0.24 12.22
C GLY A 133 22.15 0.84 11.12
N THR A 134 21.96 0.43 9.85
CA THR A 134 22.68 0.95 8.67
C THR A 134 21.89 2.01 7.91
N SER A 135 20.71 2.40 8.39
CA SER A 135 19.86 3.36 7.68
C SER A 135 20.40 4.79 7.77
N HIS A 136 20.31 5.52 6.65
CA HIS A 136 20.68 6.92 6.51
C HIS A 136 19.43 7.78 6.33
N LYS A 137 19.31 8.89 7.06
CA LYS A 137 18.14 9.79 6.96
C LYS A 137 18.06 10.47 5.61
N VAL A 138 16.84 10.62 5.11
CA VAL A 138 16.51 11.34 3.87
C VAL A 138 16.06 12.75 4.21
N GLU A 139 16.95 13.73 4.03
CA GLU A 139 16.68 15.14 4.38
C GLU A 139 16.74 16.08 3.18
N THR A 140 17.43 15.69 2.11
CA THR A 140 17.69 16.53 0.94
C THR A 140 16.78 16.17 -0.23
N LYS A 141 16.47 17.16 -1.06
CA LYS A 141 15.74 16.97 -2.33
C LYS A 141 16.44 15.94 -3.23
N SER A 142 17.78 15.99 -3.30
CA SER A 142 18.56 15.03 -4.10
C SER A 142 18.35 13.58 -3.63
N ALA A 143 18.34 13.32 -2.31
CA ALA A 143 18.09 11.99 -1.78
C ALA A 143 16.66 11.52 -2.09
N ILE A 144 15.68 12.40 -2.01
CA ILE A 144 14.28 12.13 -2.41
C ILE A 144 14.22 11.75 -3.89
N THR A 145 14.86 12.54 -4.76
CA THR A 145 14.92 12.28 -6.20
C THR A 145 15.55 10.91 -6.49
N GLN A 146 16.64 10.56 -5.80
CA GLN A 146 17.30 9.25 -5.97
C GLN A 146 16.37 8.08 -5.62
N VAL A 147 15.72 8.12 -4.45
CA VAL A 147 14.76 7.08 -4.04
C VAL A 147 13.65 6.92 -5.07
N ALA A 148 13.01 8.02 -5.47
CA ALA A 148 11.91 7.98 -6.41
C ALA A 148 12.35 7.52 -7.81
N SER A 149 13.55 7.90 -8.25
CA SER A 149 14.12 7.46 -9.54
C SER A 149 14.43 5.97 -9.55
N ILE A 150 14.96 5.42 -8.45
CA ILE A 150 15.26 3.99 -8.35
C ILE A 150 13.96 3.18 -8.34
N SER A 151 12.98 3.56 -7.52
CA SER A 151 11.69 2.85 -7.44
C SER A 151 10.94 2.88 -8.78
N SER A 152 10.91 4.03 -9.45
CA SER A 152 10.24 4.15 -10.77
C SER A 152 11.09 3.68 -11.96
N ASN A 153 12.37 3.43 -11.77
CA ASN A 153 13.35 3.24 -12.87
C ASN A 153 13.31 4.37 -13.92
N ASP A 154 13.02 5.60 -13.47
CA ASP A 154 12.88 6.79 -14.33
C ASP A 154 13.24 8.07 -13.58
N VAL A 155 14.29 8.78 -14.05
CA VAL A 155 14.76 10.01 -13.41
C VAL A 155 13.74 11.13 -13.48
N SER A 156 12.97 11.21 -14.58
CA SER A 156 11.95 12.26 -14.74
C SER A 156 10.79 12.10 -13.74
N ILE A 157 10.44 10.87 -13.41
CA ILE A 157 9.48 10.58 -12.34
C ILE A 157 10.07 10.94 -10.98
N GLY A 158 11.35 10.65 -10.76
CA GLY A 158 12.06 11.03 -9.54
C GLY A 158 12.06 12.53 -9.29
N GLU A 159 12.34 13.33 -10.30
CA GLU A 159 12.28 14.80 -10.24
C GLU A 159 10.86 15.29 -9.95
N LEU A 160 9.86 14.73 -10.64
CA LEU A 160 8.45 15.08 -10.47
C LEU A 160 7.96 14.83 -9.04
N VAL A 161 8.30 13.66 -8.46
CA VAL A 161 7.93 13.29 -7.09
C VAL A 161 8.63 14.20 -6.07
N SER A 162 9.92 14.48 -6.27
CA SER A 162 10.66 15.36 -5.37
C SER A 162 10.13 16.80 -5.41
N ASP A 163 9.77 17.31 -6.58
CA ASP A 163 9.14 18.62 -6.74
C ASP A 163 7.76 18.68 -6.07
N ALA A 164 6.98 17.63 -6.19
CA ALA A 164 5.69 17.52 -5.50
C ALA A 164 5.88 17.56 -3.98
N MET A 165 6.82 16.78 -3.42
CA MET A 165 7.10 16.75 -1.98
C MET A 165 7.67 18.07 -1.46
N GLU A 166 8.49 18.78 -2.25
CA GLU A 166 9.01 20.09 -1.89
C GLU A 166 7.88 21.13 -1.75
N LYS A 167 6.89 21.07 -2.67
CA LYS A 167 5.77 22.02 -2.69
C LYS A 167 4.77 21.81 -1.56
N VAL A 168 4.43 20.57 -1.23
CA VAL A 168 3.43 20.27 -0.19
C VAL A 168 4.04 19.92 1.16
N GLY A 169 5.36 19.76 1.24
CA GLY A 169 6.07 19.35 2.45
C GLY A 169 6.06 17.83 2.67
N LYS A 170 6.81 17.39 3.71
CA LYS A 170 7.02 15.96 3.99
C LYS A 170 5.72 15.22 4.35
N ASP A 171 4.80 15.91 5.03
CA ASP A 171 3.50 15.38 5.46
C ASP A 171 2.37 15.75 4.50
N GLY A 172 2.71 16.41 3.38
CA GLY A 172 1.76 16.87 2.38
C GLY A 172 1.15 15.74 1.56
N VAL A 173 -0.05 15.96 1.06
CA VAL A 173 -0.76 14.99 0.25
C VAL A 173 -0.36 15.12 -1.21
N ILE A 174 0.00 13.99 -1.80
CA ILE A 174 0.25 13.86 -3.23
C ILE A 174 -0.67 12.77 -3.77
N THR A 175 -1.47 13.09 -4.78
CA THR A 175 -2.34 12.15 -5.49
C THR A 175 -1.88 11.99 -6.92
N VAL A 176 -2.15 10.81 -7.49
CA VAL A 176 -1.84 10.49 -8.89
C VAL A 176 -3.16 10.26 -9.61
N GLU A 177 -3.40 11.06 -10.65
CA GLU A 177 -4.65 11.08 -11.39
C GLU A 177 -4.40 10.82 -12.88
N GLU A 178 -5.41 10.27 -13.55
CA GLU A 178 -5.36 10.06 -14.99
C GLU A 178 -5.72 11.35 -15.74
N SER A 179 -4.93 11.69 -16.74
CA SER A 179 -5.16 12.83 -17.62
C SER A 179 -5.54 12.39 -19.03
N LYS A 180 -6.35 13.18 -19.71
CA LYS A 180 -6.66 12.99 -21.14
C LYS A 180 -5.54 13.50 -22.07
N GLY A 181 -4.55 14.21 -21.51
CA GLY A 181 -3.39 14.70 -22.24
C GLY A 181 -2.31 13.64 -22.44
N ILE A 182 -1.28 13.94 -23.22
CA ILE A 182 -0.15 13.03 -23.48
C ILE A 182 0.98 13.21 -22.43
N GLY A 183 1.06 14.39 -21.80
CA GLY A 183 2.12 14.73 -20.84
C GLY A 183 1.73 14.44 -19.40
N THR A 184 2.75 14.30 -18.54
CA THR A 184 2.56 14.26 -17.10
C THR A 184 2.81 15.64 -16.52
N THR A 185 1.89 16.17 -15.70
CA THR A 185 1.95 17.50 -15.10
C THR A 185 1.75 17.44 -13.59
N LEU A 186 2.31 18.42 -12.89
CA LEU A 186 2.15 18.60 -11.45
C LEU A 186 1.36 19.88 -11.19
N GLU A 187 0.23 19.76 -10.53
CA GLU A 187 -0.61 20.88 -10.11
C GLU A 187 -0.73 20.88 -8.58
N ILE A 188 -0.82 22.09 -7.99
CA ILE A 188 -1.17 22.24 -6.58
C ILE A 188 -2.58 22.79 -6.53
N VAL A 189 -3.44 22.08 -5.83
CA VAL A 189 -4.85 22.46 -5.66
C VAL A 189 -5.20 22.59 -4.18
N GLU A 190 -6.22 23.39 -3.89
CA GLU A 190 -6.78 23.45 -2.54
C GLU A 190 -7.27 22.06 -2.12
N GLY A 191 -6.95 21.66 -0.92
CA GLY A 191 -7.32 20.32 -0.44
C GLY A 191 -6.73 20.01 0.93
N MET A 192 -7.20 18.94 1.53
CA MET A 192 -6.65 18.45 2.79
C MET A 192 -6.90 16.95 2.97
N ASN A 193 -6.14 16.34 3.88
CA ASN A 193 -6.40 15.00 4.35
C ASN A 193 -6.65 14.94 5.85
N PHE A 194 -7.31 13.87 6.29
CA PHE A 194 -7.44 13.54 7.70
C PHE A 194 -7.53 12.02 7.94
N ASP A 195 -7.14 11.60 9.14
CA ASP A 195 -6.96 10.21 9.55
C ASP A 195 -8.30 9.58 9.96
N ARG A 196 -9.22 9.44 9.01
CA ARG A 196 -10.48 8.70 9.14
C ARG A 196 -10.84 8.11 7.79
N GLY A 197 -11.14 6.84 7.77
CA GLY A 197 -11.55 6.13 6.55
C GLY A 197 -13.06 5.85 6.51
N TYR A 198 -13.46 5.07 5.52
CA TYR A 198 -14.86 4.70 5.35
C TYR A 198 -15.40 3.89 6.54
N ILE A 199 -16.62 4.19 6.95
CA ILE A 199 -17.29 3.50 8.06
C ILE A 199 -17.63 2.05 7.70
N SER A 200 -17.88 1.76 6.42
CA SER A 200 -18.25 0.41 5.95
C SER A 200 -17.52 0.06 4.65
N PRO A 201 -16.92 -1.15 4.57
CA PRO A 201 -16.30 -1.64 3.32
C PRO A 201 -17.27 -1.73 2.13
N TYR A 202 -18.58 -1.85 2.39
CA TYR A 202 -19.60 -1.85 1.34
C TYR A 202 -19.73 -0.51 0.60
N MET A 203 -19.09 0.55 1.10
CA MET A 203 -19.02 1.85 0.43
C MET A 203 -17.93 1.95 -0.63
N ILE A 204 -17.01 0.97 -0.71
CA ILE A 204 -15.92 0.93 -1.68
C ILE A 204 -16.46 0.99 -3.11
N THR A 205 -15.80 1.81 -3.95
CA THR A 205 -16.09 1.95 -5.39
C THR A 205 -15.00 1.35 -6.26
N ASP A 206 -13.77 1.33 -5.78
CA ASP A 206 -12.61 0.69 -6.40
C ASP A 206 -12.16 -0.50 -5.52
N THR A 207 -12.54 -1.70 -5.93
CA THR A 207 -12.25 -2.94 -5.20
C THR A 207 -10.79 -3.35 -5.30
N ASP A 208 -10.08 -2.95 -6.37
CA ASP A 208 -8.68 -3.29 -6.57
C ASP A 208 -7.78 -2.53 -5.59
N LYS A 209 -8.12 -1.26 -5.34
CA LYS A 209 -7.42 -0.39 -4.39
C LYS A 209 -8.06 -0.35 -3.00
N MET A 210 -9.21 -1.02 -2.82
CA MET A 210 -10.00 -0.98 -1.58
C MET A 210 -10.29 0.45 -1.11
N GLU A 211 -10.66 1.34 -2.04
CA GLU A 211 -10.96 2.74 -1.77
C GLU A 211 -12.30 3.19 -2.33
N VAL A 212 -12.83 4.28 -1.78
CA VAL A 212 -13.96 5.03 -2.34
C VAL A 212 -13.42 6.20 -3.11
N VAL A 213 -13.88 6.36 -4.37
CA VAL A 213 -13.60 7.53 -5.21
C VAL A 213 -14.92 8.19 -5.56
N LEU A 214 -15.08 9.46 -5.18
CA LEU A 214 -16.24 10.29 -5.51
C LEU A 214 -15.76 11.47 -6.35
N ASN A 215 -16.31 11.64 -7.54
CA ASN A 215 -16.02 12.75 -8.43
C ASN A 215 -17.12 13.82 -8.31
N ASP A 216 -16.74 15.09 -8.16
CA ASP A 216 -17.62 16.24 -7.96
C ASP A 216 -18.69 16.04 -6.85
N PRO A 217 -18.33 15.49 -5.67
CA PRO A 217 -19.29 15.17 -4.63
C PRO A 217 -19.82 16.42 -3.92
N TYR A 218 -21.02 16.29 -3.38
CA TYR A 218 -21.47 17.08 -2.25
C TYR A 218 -20.88 16.54 -0.95
N ILE A 219 -20.62 17.41 0.03
CA ILE A 219 -20.03 17.07 1.31
C ILE A 219 -20.94 17.59 2.44
N LEU A 220 -21.57 16.68 3.15
CA LEU A 220 -22.31 16.99 4.37
C LEU A 220 -21.37 16.92 5.57
N ILE A 221 -21.29 18.00 6.33
CA ILE A 221 -20.39 18.13 7.48
C ILE A 221 -21.22 18.36 8.73
N THR A 222 -21.09 17.47 9.73
CA THR A 222 -21.79 17.61 11.02
C THR A 222 -20.96 17.07 12.18
N ASP A 223 -21.11 17.65 13.34
CA ASP A 223 -20.55 17.16 14.60
C ASP A 223 -21.46 16.15 15.33
N ARG A 224 -22.58 15.81 14.71
CA ARG A 224 -23.60 14.93 15.31
C ARG A 224 -23.37 13.46 14.95
N LYS A 225 -23.82 12.58 15.83
CA LYS A 225 -24.00 11.16 15.56
C LYS A 225 -25.33 10.95 14.83
N ILE A 226 -25.30 10.15 13.77
CA ILE A 226 -26.49 9.87 12.93
C ILE A 226 -26.86 8.39 13.08
N SER A 227 -28.00 8.12 13.72
CA SER A 227 -28.50 6.75 13.92
C SER A 227 -29.81 6.49 13.17
N ALA A 228 -30.65 7.52 13.02
CA ALA A 228 -31.93 7.45 12.31
C ALA A 228 -31.81 7.99 10.88
N ILE A 229 -32.34 7.26 9.92
CA ILE A 229 -32.33 7.70 8.50
C ILE A 229 -33.22 8.92 8.28
N ALA A 230 -34.24 9.12 9.10
CA ALA A 230 -35.16 10.24 9.00
C ALA A 230 -34.46 11.59 9.02
N ASP A 231 -33.33 11.72 9.75
CA ASP A 231 -32.54 12.94 9.84
C ASP A 231 -31.85 13.29 8.51
N LEU A 232 -31.55 12.29 7.68
CA LEU A 232 -30.87 12.45 6.40
C LEU A 232 -31.82 12.49 5.20
N LEU A 233 -33.06 12.01 5.32
CA LEU A 233 -34.01 11.88 4.20
C LEU A 233 -34.12 13.15 3.36
N PRO A 234 -34.32 14.37 3.91
CA PRO A 234 -34.48 15.56 3.12
C PRO A 234 -33.24 15.92 2.28
N VAL A 235 -32.04 15.59 2.78
CA VAL A 235 -30.78 15.79 2.05
C VAL A 235 -30.64 14.73 0.97
N LEU A 236 -30.87 13.46 1.31
CA LEU A 236 -30.73 12.33 0.38
C LEU A 236 -31.66 12.46 -0.82
N GLU A 237 -32.92 12.88 -0.64
CA GLU A 237 -33.85 13.13 -1.75
C GLU A 237 -33.32 14.18 -2.74
N LYS A 238 -32.72 15.25 -2.25
CA LYS A 238 -32.12 16.31 -3.08
C LYS A 238 -30.85 15.80 -3.80
N ILE A 239 -30.05 14.96 -3.11
CA ILE A 239 -28.85 14.35 -3.71
C ILE A 239 -29.22 13.41 -4.84
N VAL A 240 -30.24 12.55 -4.64
CA VAL A 240 -30.75 11.66 -5.70
C VAL A 240 -31.21 12.47 -6.92
N GLN A 241 -31.93 13.57 -6.70
CA GLN A 241 -32.38 14.44 -7.80
C GLN A 241 -31.23 15.10 -8.54
N SER A 242 -30.12 15.45 -7.83
CA SER A 242 -28.94 16.08 -8.45
C SER A 242 -28.08 15.09 -9.24
N GLY A 243 -28.17 13.79 -8.95
CA GLY A 243 -27.32 12.74 -9.53
C GLY A 243 -25.85 12.78 -9.10
N LYS A 244 -25.47 13.69 -8.19
CA LYS A 244 -24.09 13.80 -7.71
C LYS A 244 -23.82 12.88 -6.51
N PRO A 245 -22.57 12.41 -6.35
CA PRO A 245 -22.18 11.64 -5.17
C PRO A 245 -22.26 12.49 -3.87
N LEU A 246 -22.38 11.79 -2.74
CA LEU A 246 -22.40 12.41 -1.40
C LEU A 246 -21.32 11.82 -0.51
N LEU A 247 -20.47 12.67 0.07
CA LEU A 247 -19.66 12.35 1.23
C LEU A 247 -20.37 12.85 2.49
N ILE A 248 -20.50 12.01 3.52
CA ILE A 248 -21.02 12.38 4.83
C ILE A 248 -19.87 12.32 5.84
N ILE A 249 -19.56 13.44 6.46
CA ILE A 249 -18.60 13.56 7.56
C ILE A 249 -19.41 13.84 8.84
N ALA A 250 -19.45 12.88 9.74
CA ALA A 250 -20.25 12.96 10.97
C ALA A 250 -19.45 12.42 12.18
N GLU A 251 -19.88 12.73 13.40
CA GLU A 251 -19.25 12.14 14.59
C GLU A 251 -19.23 10.61 14.51
N ASP A 252 -20.36 10.02 14.17
CA ASP A 252 -20.52 8.60 13.83
C ASP A 252 -21.78 8.41 13.00
N ILE A 253 -21.82 7.31 12.22
CA ILE A 253 -23.03 6.88 11.52
C ILE A 253 -23.23 5.39 11.82
N GLU A 254 -24.37 5.06 12.40
CA GLU A 254 -24.64 3.69 12.84
C GLU A 254 -26.11 3.30 12.63
N GLY A 255 -26.44 2.07 13.03
CA GLY A 255 -27.82 1.58 13.09
C GLY A 255 -28.54 1.62 11.76
N GLU A 256 -29.78 2.11 11.79
CA GLU A 256 -30.67 2.21 10.63
C GLU A 256 -30.11 3.12 9.53
N ALA A 257 -29.49 4.24 9.91
CA ALA A 257 -28.93 5.20 8.95
C ALA A 257 -27.81 4.55 8.11
N LEU A 258 -26.87 3.87 8.76
CA LEU A 258 -25.78 3.18 8.06
C LEU A 258 -26.30 2.07 7.15
N ALA A 259 -27.19 1.21 7.67
CA ALA A 259 -27.77 0.11 6.90
C ALA A 259 -28.51 0.60 5.66
N THR A 260 -29.28 1.68 5.77
CA THR A 260 -30.03 2.26 4.66
C THR A 260 -29.12 2.90 3.62
N LEU A 261 -28.07 3.62 4.04
CA LEU A 261 -27.07 4.18 3.11
C LEU A 261 -26.36 3.08 2.32
N VAL A 262 -25.89 2.04 3.00
CA VAL A 262 -25.24 0.87 2.36
C VAL A 262 -26.17 0.19 1.38
N LEU A 263 -27.42 -0.09 1.78
CA LEU A 263 -28.40 -0.75 0.91
C LEU A 263 -28.70 0.06 -0.36
N ASN A 264 -28.90 1.37 -0.24
CA ASN A 264 -29.19 2.24 -1.38
C ASN A 264 -27.97 2.40 -2.30
N LYS A 265 -26.75 2.43 -1.74
CA LYS A 265 -25.51 2.41 -2.51
C LYS A 265 -25.35 1.11 -3.29
N LEU A 266 -25.59 -0.05 -2.66
CA LEU A 266 -25.53 -1.35 -3.35
C LEU A 266 -26.58 -1.50 -4.46
N ARG A 267 -27.75 -0.88 -4.28
CA ARG A 267 -28.80 -0.82 -5.30
C ARG A 267 -28.49 0.19 -6.43
N GLY A 268 -27.43 0.98 -6.31
CA GLY A 268 -27.10 2.04 -7.27
C GLY A 268 -28.04 3.25 -7.25
N THR A 269 -28.91 3.37 -6.25
CA THR A 269 -29.84 4.50 -6.09
C THR A 269 -29.11 5.79 -5.74
N ILE A 270 -28.06 5.68 -4.92
CA ILE A 270 -27.20 6.79 -4.49
C ILE A 270 -25.73 6.38 -4.51
N SER A 271 -24.86 7.26 -4.99
CA SER A 271 -23.42 7.13 -4.80
C SER A 271 -23.04 7.88 -3.55
N CYS A 272 -22.67 7.19 -2.48
CA CYS A 272 -22.31 7.84 -1.23
C CYS A 272 -21.20 7.11 -0.47
N ALA A 273 -20.50 7.88 0.36
CA ALA A 273 -19.60 7.38 1.38
C ALA A 273 -19.84 8.11 2.71
N ALA A 274 -19.51 7.45 3.79
CA ALA A 274 -19.58 7.99 5.13
C ALA A 274 -18.27 7.77 5.87
N VAL A 275 -17.79 8.82 6.55
CA VAL A 275 -16.57 8.82 7.33
C VAL A 275 -16.80 9.46 8.69
N LYS A 276 -16.02 9.04 9.69
CA LYS A 276 -16.06 9.70 11.00
C LYS A 276 -15.32 11.04 10.95
N ALA A 277 -15.85 12.00 11.67
CA ALA A 277 -15.21 13.30 11.85
C ALA A 277 -13.84 13.16 12.52
N PRO A 278 -12.81 13.88 12.05
CA PRO A 278 -11.49 13.85 12.65
C PRO A 278 -11.46 14.54 14.02
N GLY A 279 -10.58 14.05 14.92
CA GLY A 279 -10.42 14.64 16.25
C GLY A 279 -11.52 14.28 17.24
N PHE A 280 -11.47 14.92 18.42
CA PHE A 280 -12.42 14.75 19.53
C PHE A 280 -12.68 16.09 20.20
N GLY A 281 -13.89 16.28 20.78
CA GLY A 281 -14.28 17.51 21.51
C GLY A 281 -14.10 18.77 20.65
N ASP A 282 -13.54 19.83 21.23
CA ASP A 282 -13.36 21.12 20.56
C ASP A 282 -12.43 21.04 19.33
N ARG A 283 -11.47 20.12 19.34
CA ARG A 283 -10.63 19.89 18.16
C ARG A 283 -11.42 19.33 16.99
N ARG A 284 -12.38 18.44 17.22
CA ARG A 284 -13.29 17.95 16.18
C ARG A 284 -14.05 19.12 15.55
N LYS A 285 -14.63 20.00 16.38
CA LYS A 285 -15.36 21.18 15.88
C LYS A 285 -14.46 22.06 15.01
N ALA A 286 -13.26 22.35 15.50
CA ALA A 286 -12.29 23.15 14.76
C ALA A 286 -11.86 22.53 13.42
N MET A 287 -11.67 21.20 13.36
CA MET A 287 -11.33 20.51 12.13
C MET A 287 -12.52 20.43 11.17
N LEU A 288 -13.74 20.26 11.65
CA LEU A 288 -14.94 20.33 10.81
C LEU A 288 -15.14 21.72 10.21
N GLU A 289 -14.85 22.79 10.97
CA GLU A 289 -14.84 24.16 10.45
C GLU A 289 -13.77 24.35 9.36
N ASP A 290 -12.55 23.79 9.54
CA ASP A 290 -11.48 23.84 8.54
C ASP A 290 -11.94 23.15 7.23
N ILE A 291 -12.59 21.99 7.33
CA ILE A 291 -13.19 21.29 6.19
C ILE A 291 -14.32 22.12 5.57
N GLY A 292 -15.17 22.74 6.39
CA GLY A 292 -16.23 23.63 5.92
C GLY A 292 -15.70 24.79 5.09
N VAL A 293 -14.69 25.50 5.61
CA VAL A 293 -14.03 26.62 4.92
C VAL A 293 -13.38 26.14 3.62
N LEU A 294 -12.69 25.00 3.65
CA LEU A 294 -12.03 24.45 2.47
C LEU A 294 -13.02 24.09 1.35
N THR A 295 -14.16 23.51 1.70
CA THR A 295 -15.13 22.97 0.73
C THR A 295 -16.26 23.96 0.40
N GLY A 296 -16.30 25.12 1.09
CA GLY A 296 -17.38 26.09 1.00
C GLY A 296 -18.68 25.61 1.64
N GLY A 297 -18.62 24.58 2.51
CA GLY A 297 -19.78 24.01 3.19
C GLY A 297 -19.99 24.61 4.59
N THR A 298 -21.20 24.47 5.10
CA THR A 298 -21.58 24.86 6.46
C THR A 298 -21.55 23.62 7.37
N VAL A 299 -20.92 23.75 8.53
CA VAL A 299 -20.98 22.69 9.55
C VAL A 299 -22.37 22.70 10.21
N VAL A 300 -23.09 21.59 10.04
CA VAL A 300 -24.43 21.43 10.64
C VAL A 300 -24.25 21.01 12.09
N THR A 301 -24.41 21.95 13.02
CA THR A 301 -24.22 21.76 14.46
C THR A 301 -25.34 22.44 15.26
N GLU A 302 -25.67 21.86 16.43
CA GLU A 302 -26.63 22.46 17.34
C GLU A 302 -26.18 23.81 17.91
N ASP A 303 -24.88 24.01 18.05
CA ASP A 303 -24.31 25.27 18.53
C ASP A 303 -24.72 26.46 17.63
N LEU A 304 -24.93 26.20 16.34
CA LEU A 304 -25.43 27.18 15.37
C LEU A 304 -26.96 27.10 15.19
N GLY A 305 -27.67 26.27 15.96
CA GLY A 305 -29.11 26.07 15.82
C GLY A 305 -29.52 25.32 14.55
N LEU A 306 -28.57 24.68 13.85
CA LEU A 306 -28.80 23.96 12.62
C LEU A 306 -29.18 22.50 12.88
N LYS A 307 -30.16 21.99 12.12
CA LYS A 307 -30.64 20.61 12.20
C LYS A 307 -30.43 19.89 10.87
N LEU A 308 -30.11 18.59 10.93
CA LEU A 308 -29.88 17.76 9.74
C LEU A 308 -31.12 17.70 8.83
N ASP A 309 -32.30 17.59 9.41
CA ASP A 309 -33.59 17.54 8.69
C ASP A 309 -33.92 18.82 7.92
N LYS A 310 -33.25 19.93 8.26
CA LYS A 310 -33.41 21.24 7.60
C LYS A 310 -32.25 21.62 6.67
N THR A 311 -31.30 20.71 6.46
CA THR A 311 -30.13 20.97 5.61
C THR A 311 -30.55 21.15 4.15
N THR A 312 -30.03 22.19 3.52
CA THR A 312 -30.22 22.49 2.11
C THR A 312 -28.96 22.17 1.31
N ILE A 313 -29.07 22.08 -0.03
CA ILE A 313 -27.92 21.83 -0.91
C ILE A 313 -26.87 22.95 -0.78
N ASP A 314 -27.27 24.18 -0.61
CA ASP A 314 -26.39 25.34 -0.47
C ASP A 314 -25.53 25.29 0.81
N MET A 315 -25.91 24.49 1.78
CA MET A 315 -25.13 24.25 3.01
C MET A 315 -24.08 23.16 2.83
N LEU A 316 -24.18 22.36 1.76
CA LEU A 316 -23.23 21.29 1.49
C LEU A 316 -21.95 21.85 0.88
N GLY A 317 -20.81 21.37 1.36
CA GLY A 317 -19.53 21.62 0.71
C GLY A 317 -19.43 20.88 -0.63
N THR A 318 -18.49 21.29 -1.46
CA THR A 318 -18.17 20.62 -2.73
C THR A 318 -16.66 20.52 -2.94
N SER A 319 -16.23 19.55 -3.74
CA SER A 319 -14.84 19.40 -4.16
C SER A 319 -14.79 18.74 -5.53
N THR A 320 -13.65 18.79 -6.21
CA THR A 320 -13.49 18.09 -7.50
C THR A 320 -13.42 16.58 -7.31
N LYS A 321 -12.80 16.13 -6.22
CA LYS A 321 -12.67 14.69 -5.91
C LYS A 321 -12.54 14.44 -4.43
N VAL A 322 -13.07 13.32 -3.98
CA VAL A 322 -12.79 12.73 -2.65
C VAL A 322 -12.32 11.30 -2.81
N ARG A 323 -11.24 10.97 -2.11
CA ARG A 323 -10.75 9.59 -1.99
C ARG A 323 -10.79 9.17 -0.53
N VAL A 324 -11.42 8.03 -0.25
CA VAL A 324 -11.50 7.48 1.11
C VAL A 324 -10.91 6.09 1.12
N LYS A 325 -9.84 5.92 1.87
CA LYS A 325 -9.22 4.63 2.17
C LYS A 325 -9.75 4.09 3.51
N LYS A 326 -9.19 2.99 3.96
CA LYS A 326 -9.58 2.36 5.24
C LYS A 326 -9.38 3.27 6.46
N GLU A 327 -8.34 4.12 6.44
CA GLU A 327 -7.93 4.93 7.59
C GLU A 327 -7.69 6.41 7.25
N GLU A 328 -7.90 6.80 6.00
CA GLU A 328 -7.60 8.14 5.49
C GLU A 328 -8.70 8.64 4.56
N THR A 329 -8.99 9.93 4.64
CA THR A 329 -9.84 10.66 3.67
C THR A 329 -9.05 11.83 3.11
N ILE A 330 -9.06 11.96 1.78
CA ILE A 330 -8.41 13.03 1.02
C ILE A 330 -9.47 13.80 0.25
N ILE A 331 -9.55 15.12 0.47
CA ILE A 331 -10.40 16.06 -0.27
C ILE A 331 -9.49 16.83 -1.22
N VAL A 332 -9.79 16.78 -2.51
CA VAL A 332 -9.01 17.42 -3.58
C VAL A 332 -9.88 18.46 -4.28
N GLY A 333 -9.34 19.67 -4.47
CA GLY A 333 -10.03 20.75 -5.16
C GLY A 333 -11.29 21.20 -4.42
N GLY A 334 -11.15 21.60 -3.15
CA GLY A 334 -12.23 22.19 -2.37
C GLY A 334 -12.73 23.51 -3.00
N ALA A 335 -14.04 23.72 -3.01
CA ALA A 335 -14.67 24.90 -3.63
C ALA A 335 -14.82 26.09 -2.68
N GLY A 336 -14.12 26.08 -1.54
CA GLY A 336 -14.09 27.22 -0.60
C GLY A 336 -13.48 28.47 -1.22
N LYS A 337 -13.89 29.63 -0.74
CA LYS A 337 -13.35 30.91 -1.24
C LYS A 337 -11.95 31.12 -0.69
N GLN A 338 -11.01 31.47 -1.57
CA GLN A 338 -9.60 31.70 -1.23
C GLN A 338 -9.38 32.70 -0.09
N ASN A 339 -10.18 33.77 -0.03
CA ASN A 339 -10.10 34.75 1.05
C ASN A 339 -10.52 34.15 2.41
N GLU A 340 -11.51 33.25 2.44
CA GLU A 340 -11.95 32.58 3.67
C GLU A 340 -10.90 31.58 4.15
N ILE A 341 -10.30 30.80 3.22
CA ILE A 341 -9.20 29.88 3.50
C ILE A 341 -7.98 30.63 4.05
N THR A 342 -7.58 31.72 3.39
CA THR A 342 -6.46 32.58 3.85
C THR A 342 -6.74 33.20 5.21
N GLY A 343 -7.98 33.66 5.46
CA GLY A 343 -8.42 34.14 6.76
C GLY A 343 -8.31 33.09 7.85
N ARG A 344 -8.74 31.85 7.55
CA ARG A 344 -8.65 30.73 8.49
C ARG A 344 -7.20 30.36 8.80
N ILE A 345 -6.32 30.31 7.81
CA ILE A 345 -4.87 30.10 7.97
C ILE A 345 -4.27 31.16 8.89
N SER A 346 -4.63 32.43 8.69
CA SER A 346 -4.15 33.53 9.52
C SER A 346 -4.63 33.43 10.97
N GLN A 347 -5.89 33.01 11.18
CA GLN A 347 -6.44 32.73 12.50
C GLN A 347 -5.66 31.60 13.23
N ILE A 348 -5.38 30.50 12.55
CA ILE A 348 -4.61 29.38 13.14
C ILE A 348 -3.19 29.83 13.48
N LYS A 349 -2.52 30.61 12.62
CA LYS A 349 -1.18 31.17 12.90
C LYS A 349 -1.19 32.00 14.17
N LYS A 350 -2.18 32.88 14.34
CA LYS A 350 -2.33 33.68 15.55
C LYS A 350 -2.53 32.81 16.80
N GLN A 351 -3.34 31.74 16.72
CA GLN A 351 -3.53 30.82 17.82
C GLN A 351 -2.21 30.10 18.20
N ILE A 352 -1.34 29.79 17.22
CA ILE A 352 -0.01 29.21 17.47
C ILE A 352 0.88 30.17 18.26
N GLU A 353 0.82 31.47 17.95
CA GLU A 353 1.59 32.51 18.65
C GLU A 353 1.08 32.76 20.08
N GLU A 354 -0.22 32.67 20.29
CA GLU A 354 -0.87 32.98 21.58
C GLU A 354 -0.86 31.78 22.55
N THR A 355 -0.74 30.54 22.06
CA THR A 355 -0.78 29.34 22.93
C THR A 355 0.49 29.17 23.75
N THR A 356 0.32 28.88 25.05
CA THR A 356 1.40 28.57 25.98
C THR A 356 1.66 27.06 26.13
N SER A 357 0.76 26.23 25.59
CA SER A 357 0.85 24.77 25.65
C SER A 357 1.62 24.25 24.44
N ASP A 358 2.73 23.56 24.65
CA ASP A 358 3.52 22.94 23.57
C ASP A 358 2.71 21.90 22.79
N PHE A 359 1.88 21.12 23.50
CA PHE A 359 0.99 20.15 22.88
C PHE A 359 -0.08 20.80 21.99
N ASP A 360 -0.70 21.90 22.43
CA ASP A 360 -1.69 22.60 21.61
C ASP A 360 -1.02 23.30 20.43
N ARG A 361 0.19 23.82 20.62
CA ARG A 361 1.01 24.40 19.54
C ARG A 361 1.30 23.37 18.46
N GLU A 362 1.72 22.16 18.83
CA GLU A 362 1.94 21.06 17.88
C GLU A 362 0.67 20.73 17.09
N LYS A 363 -0.47 20.61 17.76
CA LYS A 363 -1.75 20.28 17.11
C LYS A 363 -2.28 21.41 16.22
N LEU A 364 -2.03 22.65 16.56
CA LEU A 364 -2.33 23.80 15.70
C LEU A 364 -1.41 23.84 14.48
N GLN A 365 -0.13 23.48 14.63
CA GLN A 365 0.81 23.37 13.51
C GLN A 365 0.40 22.26 12.54
N GLU A 366 -0.03 21.08 13.05
CA GLU A 366 -0.58 20.01 12.20
C GLU A 366 -1.80 20.51 11.38
N ARG A 367 -2.74 21.21 12.02
CA ARG A 367 -3.91 21.76 11.32
C ARG A 367 -3.51 22.80 10.27
N LEU A 368 -2.56 23.67 10.62
CA LEU A 368 -2.03 24.66 9.68
C LEU A 368 -1.40 24.00 8.46
N ALA A 369 -0.58 22.97 8.68
CA ALA A 369 0.07 22.23 7.59
C ALA A 369 -0.95 21.57 6.66
N LYS A 370 -1.99 20.95 7.23
CA LYS A 370 -3.07 20.29 6.45
C LYS A 370 -3.90 21.29 5.62
N LEU A 371 -4.17 22.48 6.14
CA LEU A 371 -4.98 23.48 5.44
C LEU A 371 -4.15 24.33 4.46
N ALA A 372 -2.91 24.68 4.81
CA ALA A 372 -2.06 25.56 4.02
C ALA A 372 -1.24 24.84 2.95
N GLY A 373 -1.00 23.55 3.11
CA GLY A 373 -0.15 22.75 2.21
C GLY A 373 -0.84 22.40 0.88
N GLY A 374 -2.16 22.37 0.84
CA GLY A 374 -2.91 21.91 -0.32
C GLY A 374 -2.67 20.43 -0.65
N VAL A 375 -3.04 20.04 -1.85
CA VAL A 375 -2.80 18.71 -2.41
C VAL A 375 -2.04 18.84 -3.71
N ALA A 376 -0.90 18.14 -3.83
CA ALA A 376 -0.21 18.01 -5.11
C ALA A 376 -0.90 16.92 -5.94
N VAL A 377 -1.34 17.28 -7.13
CA VAL A 377 -1.99 16.35 -8.07
C VAL A 377 -1.04 16.11 -9.23
N ILE A 378 -0.53 14.88 -9.33
CA ILE A 378 0.25 14.43 -10.48
C ILE A 378 -0.74 13.88 -11.51
N GLN A 379 -0.94 14.62 -12.59
CA GLN A 379 -1.79 14.21 -13.69
C GLN A 379 -0.98 13.44 -14.73
N VAL A 380 -1.27 12.15 -14.87
CA VAL A 380 -0.53 11.22 -15.74
C VAL A 380 -1.23 11.10 -17.07
N GLY A 381 -0.54 11.49 -18.14
CA GLY A 381 -1.01 11.30 -19.50
C GLY A 381 -0.03 10.45 -20.32
N ALA A 382 -0.59 9.69 -21.27
CA ALA A 382 0.18 8.88 -22.22
C ALA A 382 -0.61 8.70 -23.53
N ALA A 383 0.07 8.15 -24.56
CA ALA A 383 -0.55 7.93 -25.87
C ALA A 383 -1.60 6.80 -25.85
N THR A 384 -1.44 5.81 -24.96
CA THR A 384 -2.37 4.69 -24.82
C THR A 384 -2.82 4.52 -23.38
N GLU A 385 -3.99 3.93 -23.17
CA GLU A 385 -4.52 3.63 -21.84
C GLU A 385 -3.61 2.66 -21.05
N THR A 386 -3.04 1.67 -21.75
CA THR A 386 -2.11 0.71 -21.14
C THR A 386 -0.85 1.39 -20.62
N GLU A 387 -0.23 2.26 -21.43
CA GLU A 387 0.94 3.05 -21.04
C GLU A 387 0.64 4.01 -19.88
N MET A 388 -0.53 4.66 -19.91
CA MET A 388 -0.97 5.56 -18.87
C MET A 388 -1.13 4.84 -17.51
N LYS A 389 -1.77 3.67 -17.52
CA LYS A 389 -1.94 2.86 -16.31
C LYS A 389 -0.59 2.36 -15.75
N GLU A 390 0.30 1.90 -16.61
CA GLU A 390 1.65 1.47 -16.21
C GLU A 390 2.43 2.63 -15.60
N LYS A 391 2.44 3.80 -16.25
CA LYS A 391 3.13 4.99 -15.77
C LYS A 391 2.55 5.50 -14.44
N LYS A 392 1.23 5.44 -14.27
CA LYS A 392 0.55 5.79 -13.03
C LYS A 392 0.98 4.90 -11.87
N LEU A 393 0.99 3.57 -12.05
CA LEU A 393 1.43 2.63 -11.03
C LEU A 393 2.90 2.89 -10.64
N ARG A 394 3.77 3.12 -11.60
CA ARG A 394 5.17 3.44 -11.38
C ARG A 394 5.38 4.73 -10.56
N ILE A 395 4.57 5.75 -10.79
CA ILE A 395 4.57 6.99 -10.00
C ILE A 395 4.03 6.73 -8.58
N GLU A 396 2.98 5.93 -8.44
CA GLU A 396 2.43 5.54 -7.14
C GLU A 396 3.47 4.78 -6.30
N ASP A 397 4.22 3.83 -6.90
CA ASP A 397 5.30 3.10 -6.24
C ASP A 397 6.43 4.04 -5.80
N ALA A 398 6.85 4.94 -6.70
CA ALA A 398 7.88 5.94 -6.37
C ALA A 398 7.48 6.86 -5.21
N LEU A 399 6.22 7.28 -5.14
CA LEU A 399 5.68 8.07 -4.02
C LEU A 399 5.70 7.28 -2.71
N ASN A 400 5.26 6.02 -2.74
CA ASN A 400 5.22 5.17 -1.56
C ASN A 400 6.62 4.85 -1.04
N ALA A 401 7.55 4.48 -1.94
CA ALA A 401 8.95 4.26 -1.60
C ALA A 401 9.60 5.52 -0.99
N THR A 402 9.28 6.69 -1.55
CA THR A 402 9.82 7.96 -1.05
C THR A 402 9.29 8.29 0.34
N ARG A 403 7.99 8.09 0.61
CA ARG A 403 7.41 8.24 1.95
C ARG A 403 8.06 7.29 2.94
N ALA A 404 8.21 6.01 2.57
CA ALA A 404 8.87 5.02 3.40
C ALA A 404 10.33 5.40 3.73
N ALA A 405 11.05 5.99 2.76
CA ALA A 405 12.42 6.48 2.94
C ALA A 405 12.50 7.71 3.85
N VAL A 406 11.54 8.62 3.76
CA VAL A 406 11.46 9.79 4.67
C VAL A 406 11.17 9.35 6.11
N GLU A 407 10.35 8.30 6.30
CA GLU A 407 10.00 7.79 7.63
C GLU A 407 11.17 7.06 8.32
N GLU A 408 11.85 6.13 7.65
CA GLU A 408 12.84 5.24 8.27
C GLU A 408 14.24 5.34 7.68
N GLY A 409 14.45 6.23 6.71
CA GLY A 409 15.74 6.37 6.02
C GLY A 409 15.92 5.39 4.88
N ILE A 410 17.13 5.42 4.31
CA ILE A 410 17.57 4.60 3.17
C ILE A 410 18.73 3.70 3.57
N VAL A 411 18.85 2.57 2.88
CA VAL A 411 19.95 1.60 2.99
C VAL A 411 20.56 1.36 1.61
N PRO A 412 21.76 0.75 1.50
CA PRO A 412 22.29 0.32 0.22
C PRO A 412 21.30 -0.57 -0.52
N GLY A 413 20.93 -0.17 -1.75
CA GLY A 413 19.90 -0.82 -2.54
C GLY A 413 20.37 -2.08 -3.26
N GLY A 414 19.53 -2.58 -4.17
CA GLY A 414 19.88 -3.74 -5.00
C GLY A 414 20.11 -5.05 -4.24
N GLY A 415 19.55 -5.18 -3.04
CA GLY A 415 19.71 -6.34 -2.17
C GLY A 415 20.99 -6.34 -1.32
N VAL A 416 21.82 -5.28 -1.39
CA VAL A 416 23.08 -5.19 -0.63
C VAL A 416 22.81 -5.13 0.89
N ALA A 417 21.79 -4.40 1.32
CA ALA A 417 21.42 -4.33 2.73
C ALA A 417 21.14 -5.72 3.34
N TYR A 418 20.55 -6.65 2.57
CA TYR A 418 20.36 -8.04 3.02
C TYR A 418 21.67 -8.80 3.14
N ILE A 419 22.61 -8.62 2.19
CA ILE A 419 23.94 -9.25 2.26
C ILE A 419 24.71 -8.74 3.47
N GLU A 420 24.62 -7.46 3.79
CA GLU A 420 25.25 -6.88 4.99
C GLU A 420 24.61 -7.40 6.29
N ALA A 421 23.29 -7.59 6.29
CA ALA A 421 22.58 -8.17 7.43
C ALA A 421 23.01 -9.62 7.73
N ILE A 422 23.51 -10.38 6.73
CA ILE A 422 24.07 -11.73 6.95
C ILE A 422 25.22 -11.69 7.96
N LYS A 423 26.07 -10.65 7.93
CA LYS A 423 27.20 -10.50 8.86
C LYS A 423 26.72 -10.43 10.33
N ALA A 424 25.57 -9.80 10.57
CA ALA A 424 24.99 -9.73 11.92
C ALA A 424 24.50 -11.09 12.44
N LEU A 425 24.28 -12.05 11.53
CA LEU A 425 23.86 -13.42 11.86
C LEU A 425 25.05 -14.37 12.11
N GLU A 426 26.30 -14.00 11.77
CA GLU A 426 27.46 -14.89 11.87
C GLU A 426 27.76 -15.36 13.30
N GLY A 427 27.51 -14.50 14.29
CA GLY A 427 27.67 -14.82 15.73
C GLY A 427 26.41 -15.37 16.41
N LEU A 428 25.28 -15.46 15.70
CA LEU A 428 24.02 -15.85 16.29
C LEU A 428 23.98 -17.37 16.56
N GLN A 429 23.81 -17.73 17.82
CA GLN A 429 23.74 -19.12 18.27
C GLN A 429 22.27 -19.56 18.39
N GLY A 430 21.98 -20.79 17.94
CA GLY A 430 20.72 -21.48 18.24
C GLY A 430 20.90 -22.38 19.47
N ASP A 431 19.88 -22.49 20.30
CA ASP A 431 19.87 -23.33 21.50
C ASP A 431 19.76 -24.84 21.16
N SER A 432 19.43 -25.14 19.91
CA SER A 432 19.35 -26.50 19.37
C SER A 432 19.81 -26.57 17.92
N PRO A 433 20.11 -27.78 17.37
CA PRO A 433 20.44 -27.96 15.96
C PRO A 433 19.34 -27.45 15.01
N ASP A 434 18.07 -27.67 15.36
CA ASP A 434 16.94 -27.24 14.55
C ASP A 434 16.75 -25.72 14.56
N GLU A 435 16.99 -25.06 15.67
CA GLU A 435 16.99 -23.59 15.75
C GLU A 435 18.13 -22.99 14.91
N LYS A 436 19.32 -23.59 14.98
CA LYS A 436 20.45 -23.23 14.12
C LYS A 436 20.11 -23.40 12.64
N THR A 437 19.35 -24.46 12.31
CA THR A 437 18.84 -24.67 10.94
C THR A 437 17.93 -23.50 10.51
N GLY A 438 17.01 -23.03 11.37
CA GLY A 438 16.18 -21.86 11.11
C GLY A 438 17.00 -20.60 10.83
N ILE A 439 18.05 -20.35 11.61
CA ILE A 439 18.97 -19.22 11.39
C ILE A 439 19.68 -19.34 10.03
N ASN A 440 20.13 -20.55 9.67
CA ASN A 440 20.80 -20.78 8.39
C ASN A 440 19.87 -20.65 7.18
N ILE A 441 18.58 -20.98 7.33
CA ILE A 441 17.55 -20.75 6.29
C ILE A 441 17.48 -19.26 5.96
N ILE A 442 17.36 -18.40 6.97
CA ILE A 442 17.33 -16.94 6.75
C ILE A 442 18.64 -16.46 6.13
N ARG A 443 19.79 -16.91 6.62
CA ARG A 443 21.09 -16.53 6.07
C ARG A 443 21.19 -16.80 4.56
N ARG A 444 20.64 -17.92 4.07
CA ARG A 444 20.57 -18.24 2.64
C ARG A 444 19.53 -17.44 1.89
N ALA A 445 18.35 -17.25 2.50
CA ALA A 445 17.28 -16.49 1.86
C ALA A 445 17.66 -15.02 1.60
N LEU A 446 18.46 -14.40 2.48
CA LEU A 446 18.93 -13.03 2.34
C LEU A 446 19.84 -12.81 1.10
N GLU A 447 20.40 -13.88 0.51
CA GLU A 447 21.18 -13.77 -0.74
C GLU A 447 20.30 -13.62 -1.99
N GLU A 448 19.06 -14.11 -1.95
CA GLU A 448 18.22 -14.26 -3.14
C GLU A 448 17.83 -12.94 -3.82
N PRO A 449 17.54 -11.81 -3.15
CA PRO A 449 17.23 -10.56 -3.82
C PRO A 449 18.37 -10.08 -4.73
N LEU A 450 19.61 -10.03 -4.24
CA LEU A 450 20.76 -9.64 -5.06
C LEU A 450 21.02 -10.66 -6.18
N ARG A 451 20.92 -11.97 -5.86
CA ARG A 451 21.09 -13.06 -6.82
C ARG A 451 20.10 -12.91 -7.98
N GLN A 452 18.83 -12.65 -7.69
CA GLN A 452 17.79 -12.52 -8.71
C GLN A 452 17.99 -11.26 -9.57
N ILE A 453 18.34 -10.13 -8.96
CA ILE A 453 18.66 -8.89 -9.69
C ILE A 453 19.81 -9.11 -10.67
N ALA A 454 20.87 -9.80 -10.23
CA ALA A 454 22.02 -10.12 -11.09
C ALA A 454 21.63 -11.07 -12.24
N ASN A 455 20.83 -12.11 -11.96
CA ASN A 455 20.33 -13.04 -12.97
C ASN A 455 19.46 -12.33 -14.01
N ASN A 456 18.55 -11.45 -13.59
CA ASN A 456 17.71 -10.66 -14.49
C ASN A 456 18.54 -9.70 -15.35
N ALA A 457 19.72 -9.28 -14.85
CA ALA A 457 20.68 -8.46 -15.58
C ALA A 457 21.58 -9.26 -16.56
N GLY A 458 21.46 -10.59 -16.57
CA GLY A 458 22.27 -11.47 -17.42
C GLY A 458 23.64 -11.81 -16.83
N SER A 459 23.84 -11.58 -15.53
CA SER A 459 25.06 -11.92 -14.79
C SER A 459 24.85 -13.18 -13.97
N GLU A 460 25.95 -13.92 -13.64
CA GLU A 460 25.87 -15.09 -12.76
C GLU A 460 25.65 -14.65 -11.30
N GLY A 461 24.42 -14.82 -10.80
CA GLY A 461 24.00 -14.30 -9.49
C GLY A 461 24.84 -14.82 -8.32
N SER A 462 25.29 -16.08 -8.36
CA SER A 462 26.13 -16.67 -7.30
C SER A 462 27.50 -15.98 -7.21
N VAL A 463 28.09 -15.64 -8.35
CA VAL A 463 29.38 -14.94 -8.42
C VAL A 463 29.22 -13.50 -7.90
N VAL A 464 28.12 -12.84 -8.27
CA VAL A 464 27.83 -11.46 -7.82
C VAL A 464 27.63 -11.43 -6.31
N VAL A 465 26.84 -12.34 -5.76
CA VAL A 465 26.60 -12.44 -4.29
C VAL A 465 27.91 -12.63 -3.54
N GLU A 466 28.77 -13.58 -3.96
CA GLU A 466 30.05 -13.83 -3.30
C GLU A 466 30.99 -12.61 -3.36
N LYS A 467 31.03 -11.92 -4.50
CA LYS A 467 31.85 -10.72 -4.65
C LYS A 467 31.36 -9.58 -3.77
N VAL A 468 30.06 -9.35 -3.67
CA VAL A 468 29.49 -8.32 -2.78
C VAL A 468 29.72 -8.69 -1.32
N ARG A 469 29.52 -9.95 -0.93
CA ARG A 469 29.73 -10.44 0.43
C ARG A 469 31.16 -10.23 0.94
N THR A 470 32.15 -10.36 0.04
CA THR A 470 33.58 -10.20 0.39
C THR A 470 34.09 -8.78 0.21
N SER A 471 33.27 -7.87 -0.34
CA SER A 471 33.60 -6.45 -0.52
C SER A 471 33.48 -5.66 0.79
N THR A 472 33.99 -4.42 0.76
CA THR A 472 33.77 -3.46 1.86
C THR A 472 32.30 -3.09 1.96
N PRO A 473 31.77 -2.80 3.18
CA PRO A 473 30.37 -2.38 3.35
C PRO A 473 29.98 -1.23 2.41
N GLY A 474 28.75 -1.26 1.91
CA GLY A 474 28.22 -0.29 0.96
C GLY A 474 28.53 -0.57 -0.51
N ILE A 475 29.48 -1.46 -0.82
CA ILE A 475 29.76 -1.86 -2.21
C ILE A 475 28.77 -2.90 -2.69
N GLY A 476 28.12 -2.61 -3.81
CA GLY A 476 27.14 -3.48 -4.45
C GLY A 476 27.29 -3.56 -5.95
N PHE A 477 26.41 -4.33 -6.58
CA PHE A 477 26.39 -4.56 -8.01
C PHE A 477 25.39 -3.62 -8.70
N ASN A 478 25.87 -2.72 -9.54
CA ASN A 478 25.04 -1.91 -10.42
C ASN A 478 24.59 -2.76 -11.63
N ALA A 479 23.36 -3.25 -11.58
CA ALA A 479 22.81 -4.14 -12.59
C ALA A 479 22.60 -3.47 -13.97
N LEU A 480 22.63 -2.13 -14.07
CA LEU A 480 22.51 -1.43 -15.34
C LEU A 480 23.77 -1.57 -16.19
N ASN A 481 24.95 -1.37 -15.59
CA ASN A 481 26.24 -1.34 -16.30
C ASN A 481 27.19 -2.50 -15.95
N GLY A 482 26.87 -3.30 -14.92
CA GLY A 482 27.68 -4.44 -14.49
C GLY A 482 28.86 -4.09 -13.58
N GLU A 483 28.94 -2.85 -13.10
CA GLU A 483 30.02 -2.36 -12.23
C GLU A 483 29.73 -2.60 -10.75
N TYR A 484 30.80 -2.62 -9.95
CA TYR A 484 30.72 -2.66 -8.48
C TYR A 484 31.04 -1.29 -7.93
N VAL A 485 30.05 -0.69 -7.25
CA VAL A 485 30.09 0.71 -6.81
C VAL A 485 29.62 0.84 -5.36
N ASN A 486 29.96 1.97 -4.73
CA ASN A 486 29.29 2.35 -3.49
C ASN A 486 27.82 2.70 -3.81
N MET A 487 26.90 1.91 -3.27
CA MET A 487 25.49 2.00 -3.63
C MET A 487 24.85 3.33 -3.21
N ILE A 488 25.18 3.83 -2.02
CA ILE A 488 24.67 5.12 -1.53
C ILE A 488 25.18 6.27 -2.37
N GLU A 489 26.50 6.31 -2.66
CA GLU A 489 27.12 7.37 -3.47
C GLU A 489 26.63 7.34 -4.93
N ALA A 490 26.39 6.14 -5.45
CA ALA A 490 25.81 5.94 -6.79
C ALA A 490 24.30 6.23 -6.86
N GLY A 491 23.66 6.55 -5.73
CA GLY A 491 22.22 6.80 -5.64
C GLY A 491 21.35 5.55 -5.77
N ILE A 492 21.96 4.34 -5.70
CA ILE A 492 21.23 3.07 -5.75
C ILE A 492 20.84 2.68 -4.32
N VAL A 493 19.66 3.10 -3.92
CA VAL A 493 19.19 3.03 -2.53
C VAL A 493 17.81 2.40 -2.44
N ASP A 494 17.55 1.71 -1.32
CA ASP A 494 16.24 1.16 -0.99
C ASP A 494 15.75 1.79 0.33
N PRO A 495 14.43 2.03 0.51
CA PRO A 495 13.89 2.45 1.79
C PRO A 495 14.08 1.36 2.86
N ALA A 496 14.61 1.73 4.02
CA ALA A 496 14.82 0.78 5.13
C ALA A 496 13.50 0.11 5.57
N LYS A 497 12.41 0.86 5.58
CA LYS A 497 11.06 0.38 5.88
C LYS A 497 10.63 -0.72 4.91
N VAL A 498 10.79 -0.51 3.61
CA VAL A 498 10.47 -1.50 2.56
C VAL A 498 11.29 -2.77 2.74
N THR A 499 12.62 -2.61 2.87
CA THR A 499 13.56 -3.72 3.01
C THR A 499 13.23 -4.62 4.21
N ARG A 500 12.99 -4.03 5.39
CA ARG A 500 12.71 -4.81 6.58
C ARG A 500 11.32 -5.47 6.59
N TYR A 501 10.27 -4.77 6.08
CA TYR A 501 8.93 -5.36 6.04
C TYR A 501 8.83 -6.47 5.01
N ALA A 502 9.51 -6.37 3.88
CA ALA A 502 9.60 -7.47 2.93
C ALA A 502 10.14 -8.76 3.59
N LEU A 503 11.21 -8.64 4.40
CA LEU A 503 11.76 -9.77 5.15
C LEU A 503 10.81 -10.27 6.25
N GLN A 504 10.24 -9.38 7.05
CA GLN A 504 9.35 -9.75 8.16
C GLN A 504 8.09 -10.47 7.68
N ASN A 505 7.42 -9.93 6.66
CA ASN A 505 6.20 -10.52 6.11
C ASN A 505 6.49 -11.86 5.41
N ALA A 506 7.58 -11.95 4.65
CA ALA A 506 8.02 -13.19 4.03
C ALA A 506 8.28 -14.27 5.08
N ALA A 507 9.03 -13.97 6.12
CA ALA A 507 9.37 -14.93 7.17
C ALA A 507 8.14 -15.36 7.99
N SER A 508 7.24 -14.46 8.31
CA SER A 508 6.00 -14.74 9.06
C SER A 508 5.16 -15.81 8.35
N ILE A 509 4.82 -15.60 7.10
CA ILE A 509 4.02 -16.55 6.32
C ILE A 509 4.79 -17.84 6.04
N SER A 510 6.09 -17.75 5.71
CA SER A 510 6.91 -18.93 5.45
C SER A 510 7.01 -19.83 6.69
N ALA A 511 7.16 -19.26 7.88
CA ALA A 511 7.17 -20.02 9.12
C ALA A 511 5.84 -20.75 9.38
N MET A 512 4.70 -20.16 9.04
CA MET A 512 3.39 -20.81 9.10
C MET A 512 3.29 -21.96 8.10
N ILE A 513 3.75 -21.77 6.85
CA ILE A 513 3.78 -22.83 5.83
C ILE A 513 4.62 -24.01 6.31
N LEU A 514 5.80 -23.77 6.87
CA LEU A 514 6.71 -24.82 7.36
C LEU A 514 6.11 -25.62 8.52
N THR A 515 5.30 -24.99 9.37
CA THR A 515 4.64 -25.64 10.51
C THR A 515 3.31 -26.30 10.17
N THR A 516 2.84 -26.20 8.91
CA THR A 516 1.58 -26.78 8.46
C THR A 516 1.73 -28.30 8.30
N GLU A 517 0.77 -29.07 8.85
CA GLU A 517 0.73 -30.53 8.81
C GLU A 517 -0.46 -31.08 8.02
N ALA A 518 -1.52 -30.30 7.85
CA ALA A 518 -2.70 -30.70 7.09
C ALA A 518 -3.32 -29.51 6.33
N LEU A 519 -3.81 -29.80 5.14
CA LEU A 519 -4.60 -28.88 4.31
C LEU A 519 -6.03 -29.40 4.25
N VAL A 520 -7.01 -28.48 4.38
CA VAL A 520 -8.43 -28.80 4.22
C VAL A 520 -8.93 -28.03 3.01
N VAL A 521 -9.10 -28.71 1.88
CA VAL A 521 -9.50 -28.11 0.61
C VAL A 521 -10.91 -28.55 0.21
N GLU A 522 -11.56 -27.78 -0.65
CA GLU A 522 -12.83 -28.20 -1.27
C GLU A 522 -12.55 -29.25 -2.34
N LYS A 523 -13.32 -30.36 -2.34
CA LYS A 523 -13.26 -31.31 -3.44
C LYS A 523 -13.73 -30.63 -4.73
N PRO A 524 -12.94 -30.70 -5.83
CA PRO A 524 -13.42 -30.23 -7.10
C PRO A 524 -14.72 -30.96 -7.46
N GLU A 525 -15.76 -30.22 -7.81
CA GLU A 525 -16.98 -30.83 -8.34
C GLU A 525 -16.59 -31.52 -9.64
N LYS A 526 -16.83 -32.85 -9.71
CA LYS A 526 -16.73 -33.55 -10.99
C LYS A 526 -17.71 -32.87 -11.95
N GLU A 527 -17.22 -32.31 -13.03
CA GLU A 527 -18.06 -31.89 -14.15
C GLU A 527 -19.03 -33.05 -14.45
N LYS A 528 -20.31 -32.79 -14.29
CA LYS A 528 -21.34 -33.73 -14.74
C LYS A 528 -21.18 -33.79 -16.25
N ASP A 529 -20.61 -34.87 -16.71
CA ASP A 529 -20.57 -35.22 -18.11
C ASP A 529 -22.03 -35.25 -18.63
N PHE A 530 -22.44 -34.17 -19.27
CA PHE A 530 -23.69 -34.13 -20.05
C PHE A 530 -23.48 -34.91 -21.34
N GLY A 531 -22.98 -36.14 -21.16
CA GLY A 531 -22.88 -37.11 -22.21
C GLY A 531 -24.24 -37.68 -22.56
N GLY A 532 -24.73 -37.34 -23.73
CA GLY A 532 -25.58 -38.22 -24.50
C GLY A 532 -27.09 -38.12 -24.29
N MET A 533 -27.74 -37.13 -24.88
CA MET A 533 -29.03 -37.31 -25.48
C MET A 533 -28.98 -36.89 -26.98
N GLY A 534 -28.28 -37.71 -27.73
CA GLY A 534 -28.37 -37.73 -29.18
C GLY A 534 -28.93 -39.12 -29.58
N GLY A 535 -30.16 -39.17 -30.00
CA GLY A 535 -30.68 -40.39 -30.63
C GLY A 535 -32.16 -40.65 -30.36
N MET A 536 -33.05 -39.95 -31.07
CA MET A 536 -34.12 -40.54 -31.86
C MET A 536 -34.86 -39.43 -32.61
#